data_fcb4d5f7cb5d003b61ee73c962973eee
#
_entry.id   fcb4d5f7cb5d003b61ee73c962973eee
#
_cell.length_a   1.000
_cell.length_b   1.000
_cell.length_c   1.000
_cell.angle_alpha   90.00
_cell.angle_beta   90.00
_cell.angle_gamma   90.00
#
_symmetry.space_group_name_H-M   'P 1'
#
loop_
_entity.id
_entity.type
_entity.pdbx_description
1 polymer ?
#
loop_
_entity_poly.entity_id
_entity_poly.type
_entity_poly.pdbx_seq_one_letter_code
_entity_poly.pdbx_strand_id
1 'polypeptide(L)'
;MNHLLVITKIFLISCLSAIAADWPHWLGPNGDGISLETDWKNEINDPIWKAKVGVGFSAVSVANDKLYTMGHDGKKSAGQETVYCLDARTGKSIWKQSYPAPLVDYLH
;
A
#
# COMPACT_ATOMS: atom_id res chain seq x y z
N MET A 1 59.02 9.12 -22.57
CA MET A 1 57.60 8.88 -22.97
C MET A 1 56.85 8.55 -21.72
N ASN A 2 56.06 9.51 -21.24
CA ASN A 2 55.29 9.34 -19.99
C ASN A 2 53.91 8.81 -20.33
N HIS A 3 53.65 7.58 -19.93
CA HIS A 3 52.32 7.02 -19.99
C HIS A 3 51.51 7.50 -18.77
N LEU A 4 50.60 8.46 -19.03
CA LEU A 4 49.66 8.97 -18.03
C LEU A 4 48.55 7.90 -17.88
N LEU A 5 48.58 7.17 -16.78
CA LEU A 5 47.53 6.23 -16.41
C LEU A 5 46.33 7.02 -15.86
N VAL A 6 45.30 7.19 -16.68
CA VAL A 6 44.00 7.77 -16.23
C VAL A 6 43.22 6.66 -15.54
N ILE A 7 43.22 6.66 -14.21
CA ILE A 7 42.35 5.80 -13.41
C ILE A 7 41.00 6.44 -13.31
N THR A 8 40.09 6.01 -14.14
CA THR A 8 38.66 6.38 -14.06
C THR A 8 38.04 5.66 -12.87
N LYS A 9 37.86 6.33 -11.75
CA LYS A 9 37.06 5.81 -10.62
C LYS A 9 35.58 5.81 -11.03
N ILE A 10 35.08 4.64 -11.42
CA ILE A 10 33.65 4.40 -11.57
C ILE A 10 33.05 4.40 -10.16
N PHE A 11 32.35 5.47 -9.80
CA PHE A 11 31.55 5.55 -8.58
C PHE A 11 30.27 4.76 -8.83
N LEU A 12 30.24 3.49 -8.41
CA LEU A 12 29.02 2.70 -8.36
C LEU A 12 28.13 3.31 -7.26
N ILE A 13 27.21 4.17 -7.64
CA ILE A 13 26.13 4.62 -6.77
C ILE A 13 25.18 3.42 -6.65
N SER A 14 25.39 2.62 -5.61
CA SER A 14 24.42 1.63 -5.17
C SER A 14 23.20 2.39 -4.66
N CYS A 15 22.19 2.58 -5.50
CA CYS A 15 20.85 2.96 -5.04
C CYS A 15 20.33 1.81 -4.16
N LEU A 16 20.53 1.89 -2.85
CA LEU A 16 19.71 1.13 -1.91
C LEU A 16 18.28 1.64 -2.06
N SER A 17 17.53 1.00 -2.92
CA SER A 17 16.08 1.12 -2.89
C SER A 17 15.66 0.58 -1.53
N ALA A 18 15.17 1.44 -0.65
CA ALA A 18 14.46 1.01 0.54
C ALA A 18 13.23 0.23 0.04
N ILE A 19 13.33 -1.09 0.05
CA ILE A 19 12.21 -1.97 -0.27
C ILE A 19 11.34 -1.91 0.98
N ALA A 20 10.23 -1.18 0.90
CA ALA A 20 9.20 -1.23 1.93
C ALA A 20 8.73 -2.68 2.05
N ALA A 21 8.62 -3.19 3.28
CA ALA A 21 8.17 -4.55 3.51
C ALA A 21 6.70 -4.71 3.13
N ASP A 22 6.36 -5.82 2.46
CA ASP A 22 4.99 -6.18 2.19
C ASP A 22 4.22 -6.45 3.50
N TRP A 23 2.93 -6.11 3.51
CA TRP A 23 1.98 -6.42 4.58
C TRP A 23 0.83 -7.26 3.99
N PRO A 24 1.08 -8.55 3.68
CA PRO A 24 0.20 -9.33 2.79
C PRO A 24 -1.12 -9.77 3.41
N HIS A 25 -1.26 -9.74 4.72
CA HIS A 25 -2.48 -10.13 5.43
C HIS A 25 -2.66 -9.38 6.75
N TRP A 26 -3.78 -9.62 7.44
CA TRP A 26 -4.28 -8.88 8.61
C TRP A 26 -3.22 -8.54 9.66
N LEU A 27 -2.42 -9.50 10.06
CA LEU A 27 -1.39 -9.33 11.07
C LEU A 27 0.03 -9.21 10.48
N GLY A 28 0.16 -8.89 9.21
CA GLY A 28 1.43 -8.72 8.54
C GLY A 28 2.18 -10.01 8.20
N PRO A 29 3.41 -9.91 7.73
CA PRO A 29 4.15 -11.06 7.16
C PRO A 29 4.41 -12.20 8.17
N ASN A 30 4.51 -11.87 9.45
CA ASN A 30 4.78 -12.85 10.52
C ASN A 30 3.51 -13.26 11.29
N GLY A 31 2.37 -12.65 11.00
CA GLY A 31 1.11 -12.93 11.70
C GLY A 31 1.05 -12.44 13.15
N ASP A 32 1.90 -11.51 13.55
CA ASP A 32 2.05 -10.99 14.91
C ASP A 32 1.65 -9.52 15.07
N GLY A 33 1.30 -8.84 13.97
CA GLY A 33 0.94 -7.42 13.96
C GLY A 33 2.11 -6.47 14.14
N ILE A 34 3.36 -6.95 14.05
CA ILE A 34 4.57 -6.18 14.28
C ILE A 34 5.28 -5.89 12.95
N SER A 35 5.55 -4.60 12.68
CA SER A 35 6.43 -4.21 11.59
C SER A 35 7.88 -4.18 12.07
N LEU A 36 8.77 -4.76 11.28
CA LEU A 36 10.21 -4.69 11.53
C LEU A 36 10.85 -3.43 10.92
N GLU A 37 10.07 -2.59 10.25
CA GLU A 37 10.55 -1.33 9.73
C GLU A 37 10.93 -0.38 10.86
N THR A 38 12.04 0.33 10.67
CA THR A 38 12.57 1.33 11.61
C THR A 38 12.55 2.71 10.98
N ASP A 39 12.99 3.71 11.73
CA ASP A 39 13.12 5.09 11.25
C ASP A 39 11.78 5.78 10.91
N TRP A 40 10.71 5.38 11.58
CA TRP A 40 9.42 6.08 11.52
C TRP A 40 9.57 7.52 11.99
N LYS A 41 9.06 8.45 11.21
CA LYS A 41 8.99 9.84 11.64
C LYS A 41 7.96 9.97 12.76
N ASN A 42 8.33 10.67 13.85
CA ASN A 42 7.43 10.93 14.98
C ASN A 42 6.29 11.90 14.61
N GLU A 43 6.44 12.65 13.54
CA GLU A 43 5.44 13.58 13.03
C GLU A 43 4.87 13.07 11.71
N ILE A 44 3.55 12.88 11.68
CA ILE A 44 2.83 12.58 10.45
C ILE A 44 2.41 13.91 9.85
N ASN A 45 3.09 14.30 8.79
CA ASN A 45 2.71 15.44 7.96
C ASN A 45 1.47 15.10 7.11
N ASP A 46 1.12 15.96 6.16
CA ASP A 46 0.06 15.68 5.21
C ASP A 46 0.26 14.34 4.51
N PRO A 47 -0.82 13.56 4.29
CA PRO A 47 -0.72 12.30 3.58
C PRO A 47 -0.24 12.53 2.15
N ILE A 48 0.62 11.64 1.65
CA ILE A 48 1.14 11.68 0.28
C ILE A 48 0.01 11.56 -0.74
N TRP A 49 -0.99 10.74 -0.43
CA TRP A 49 -2.21 10.59 -1.21
C TRP A 49 -3.38 10.13 -0.34
N LYS A 50 -4.60 10.28 -0.88
CA LYS A 50 -5.85 9.77 -0.29
C LYS A 50 -6.66 9.09 -1.37
N ALA A 51 -7.31 7.98 -1.04
CA ALA A 51 -8.23 7.29 -1.93
C ALA A 51 -9.60 7.12 -1.25
N LYS A 52 -10.67 7.31 -2.02
CA LYS A 52 -12.04 7.16 -1.54
C LYS A 52 -12.50 5.74 -1.86
N VAL A 53 -12.65 4.90 -0.87
CA VAL A 53 -13.04 3.50 -1.04
C VAL A 53 -14.44 3.16 -0.52
N GLY A 54 -15.14 4.15 0.05
CA GLY A 54 -16.49 3.97 0.59
C GLY A 54 -16.50 3.70 2.09
N VAL A 55 -17.58 3.07 2.56
CA VAL A 55 -17.78 2.69 3.95
C VAL A 55 -17.23 1.28 4.15
N GLY A 56 -16.59 1.01 5.28
CA GLY A 56 -16.17 -0.35 5.58
C GLY A 56 -15.18 -0.45 6.73
N PHE A 57 -14.94 -1.69 7.12
CA PHE A 57 -14.04 -2.12 8.20
C PHE A 57 -12.99 -3.10 7.68
N SER A 58 -12.75 -3.06 6.39
CA SER A 58 -11.80 -3.95 5.75
C SER A 58 -10.37 -3.61 6.15
N ALA A 59 -9.60 -4.65 6.37
CA ALA A 59 -8.15 -4.52 6.48
C ALA A 59 -7.54 -4.04 5.15
N VAL A 60 -6.35 -3.51 5.25
CA VAL A 60 -5.51 -3.16 4.11
C VAL A 60 -4.38 -4.17 4.01
N SER A 61 -4.16 -4.73 2.82
CA SER A 61 -3.02 -5.58 2.52
C SER A 61 -2.15 -4.91 1.46
N VAL A 62 -0.85 -5.06 1.60
CA VAL A 62 0.12 -4.49 0.65
C VAL A 62 1.07 -5.59 0.20
N ALA A 63 1.20 -5.76 -1.10
CA ALA A 63 2.12 -6.70 -1.71
C ALA A 63 2.54 -6.23 -3.10
N ASN A 64 3.82 -6.32 -3.41
CA ASN A 64 4.38 -5.97 -4.73
C ASN A 64 3.95 -4.58 -5.23
N ASP A 65 4.13 -3.54 -4.42
CA ASP A 65 3.72 -2.15 -4.70
C ASP A 65 2.22 -1.95 -4.95
N LYS A 66 1.38 -2.91 -4.57
CA LYS A 66 -0.09 -2.83 -4.69
C LYS A 66 -0.74 -2.87 -3.32
N LEU A 67 -1.79 -2.10 -3.16
CA LEU A 67 -2.62 -2.04 -1.98
C LEU A 67 -3.99 -2.62 -2.29
N TYR A 68 -4.46 -3.52 -1.45
CA TYR A 68 -5.77 -4.15 -1.57
C TYR A 68 -6.63 -3.79 -0.37
N THR A 69 -7.86 -3.39 -0.63
CA THR A 69 -8.87 -3.10 0.39
C THR A 69 -10.27 -3.24 -0.19
N MET A 70 -11.27 -3.14 0.66
CA MET A 70 -12.68 -3.20 0.26
C MET A 70 -13.45 -2.02 0.85
N GLY A 71 -14.55 -1.67 0.21
CA GLY A 71 -15.47 -0.68 0.72
C GLY A 71 -16.85 -0.83 0.12
N HIS A 72 -17.85 -0.34 0.83
CA HIS A 72 -19.26 -0.42 0.47
C HIS A 72 -19.78 0.96 0.06
N ASP A 73 -20.78 1.02 -0.81
CA ASP A 73 -21.39 2.28 -1.27
C ASP A 73 -22.35 2.93 -0.27
N GLY A 74 -22.60 2.27 0.87
CA GLY A 74 -23.46 2.76 1.96
C GLY A 74 -24.96 2.52 1.77
N LYS A 75 -25.38 1.88 0.69
CA LYS A 75 -26.82 1.64 0.42
C LYS A 75 -27.29 0.35 1.09
N LYS A 76 -28.40 0.45 1.85
CA LYS A 76 -28.89 -0.68 2.66
C LYS A 76 -29.50 -1.82 1.84
N SER A 77 -30.31 -1.54 0.81
CA SER A 77 -31.10 -2.56 0.09
C SER A 77 -30.56 -2.93 -1.29
N ALA A 78 -29.87 -2.05 -1.97
CA ALA A 78 -29.29 -2.28 -3.29
C ALA A 78 -27.82 -1.87 -3.29
N GLY A 79 -27.14 -2.19 -2.21
CA GLY A 79 -25.76 -1.84 -1.99
C GLY A 79 -24.79 -2.69 -2.78
N GLN A 80 -23.61 -2.16 -2.95
CA GLN A 80 -22.50 -2.86 -3.58
C GLN A 80 -21.25 -2.75 -2.72
N GLU A 81 -20.57 -3.85 -2.60
CA GLU A 81 -19.21 -3.92 -2.08
C GLU A 81 -18.22 -3.90 -3.24
N THR A 82 -17.12 -3.19 -3.07
CA THR A 82 -16.09 -3.06 -4.10
C THR A 82 -14.74 -3.43 -3.52
N VAL A 83 -14.07 -4.36 -4.17
CA VAL A 83 -12.66 -4.68 -3.93
C VAL A 83 -11.81 -3.75 -4.80
N TYR A 84 -10.82 -3.14 -4.21
CA TYR A 84 -9.89 -2.24 -4.88
C TYR A 84 -8.48 -2.81 -4.88
N CYS A 85 -7.82 -2.69 -6.01
CA CYS A 85 -6.37 -2.79 -6.12
C CYS A 85 -5.85 -1.41 -6.52
N LEU A 86 -5.07 -0.80 -5.65
CA LEU A 86 -4.51 0.52 -5.85
C LEU A 86 -2.99 0.42 -5.99
N ASP A 87 -2.40 1.34 -6.72
CA ASP A 87 -0.97 1.56 -6.68
C ASP A 87 -0.60 2.13 -5.29
N ALA A 88 0.28 1.44 -4.56
CA ALA A 88 0.59 1.79 -3.19
C ALA A 88 1.33 3.13 -3.05
N ARG A 89 2.00 3.61 -4.10
CA ARG A 89 2.75 4.87 -4.10
C ARG A 89 1.88 6.07 -4.41
N THR A 90 0.87 5.90 -5.27
CA THR A 90 0.08 7.01 -5.82
C THR A 90 -1.38 7.00 -5.41
N GLY A 91 -1.89 5.90 -4.87
CA GLY A 91 -3.30 5.70 -4.56
C GLY A 91 -4.21 5.56 -5.80
N LYS A 92 -3.65 5.53 -7.01
CA LYS A 92 -4.43 5.36 -8.24
C LYS A 92 -4.98 3.94 -8.34
N SER A 93 -6.23 3.82 -8.76
CA SER A 93 -6.85 2.52 -9.01
C SER A 93 -6.19 1.82 -10.19
N ILE A 94 -5.68 0.61 -9.94
CA ILE A 94 -5.18 -0.30 -10.97
C ILE A 94 -6.37 -1.10 -11.52
N TRP A 95 -7.18 -1.66 -10.63
CA TRP A 95 -8.47 -2.28 -10.94
C TRP A 95 -9.41 -2.22 -9.74
N LYS A 96 -10.69 -2.42 -10.01
CA LYS A 96 -11.72 -2.61 -8.99
C LYS A 96 -12.76 -3.61 -9.48
N GLN A 97 -13.35 -4.35 -8.55
CA GLN A 97 -14.41 -5.30 -8.81
C GLN A 97 -15.53 -5.08 -7.80
N SER A 98 -16.75 -4.86 -8.31
CA SER A 98 -17.93 -4.67 -7.47
C SER A 98 -18.88 -5.86 -7.57
N TYR A 99 -19.58 -6.14 -6.49
CA TYR A 99 -20.64 -7.14 -6.44
C TYR A 99 -21.78 -6.68 -5.53
N PRO A 100 -23.02 -7.18 -5.75
CA PRO A 100 -24.15 -6.84 -4.91
C PRO A 100 -23.94 -7.34 -3.48
N ALA A 101 -24.08 -6.45 -2.51
CA ALA A 101 -24.05 -6.77 -1.10
C ALA A 101 -24.92 -5.75 -0.33
N PRO A 102 -25.96 -6.18 0.39
CA PRO A 102 -26.70 -5.27 1.26
C PRO A 102 -25.83 -4.87 2.45
N LEU A 103 -25.92 -3.61 2.88
CA LEU A 103 -25.25 -3.18 4.09
C LEU A 103 -26.01 -3.69 5.32
N VAL A 104 -25.30 -4.40 6.18
CA VAL A 104 -25.85 -4.99 7.40
C VAL A 104 -25.36 -4.21 8.62
N ASP A 105 -26.28 -3.51 9.30
CA ASP A 105 -25.95 -2.54 10.35
C ASP A 105 -25.65 -3.15 11.74
N TYR A 106 -25.85 -4.45 11.96
CA TYR A 106 -25.85 -5.04 13.31
C TYR A 106 -24.54 -5.72 13.71
N LEU A 107 -23.47 -5.51 12.98
CA LEU A 107 -22.16 -6.08 13.29
C LEU A 107 -21.24 -5.12 14.05
N HIS A 108 -21.81 -4.09 14.68
CA HIS A 108 -21.01 -3.06 15.39
C HIS A 108 -21.58 -2.81 16.77
#